data_3e95e5de34c6fac7c18b88556f58b677
#
_entry.id   3e95e5de34c6fac7c18b88556f58b677
#
_cell.length_a   1.000
_cell.length_b   1.000
_cell.length_c   1.000
_cell.angle_alpha   90.00
_cell.angle_beta   90.00
_cell.angle_gamma   90.00
#
_symmetry.space_group_name_H-M   'P 1'
#
loop_
_entity.id
_entity.type
_entity.pdbx_description
1 polymer ?
#
loop_
_entity_poly.entity_id
_entity_poly.type
_entity_poly.pdbx_seq_one_letter_code
_entity_poly.pdbx_strand_id
1 'polypeptide(L)'
;GYDTSFYDQSGVALLKKDDNKLGGLYQHAETRLEESPIIGELSIKNAADLPEFTGFDRYLYASGGARVEGAELTATLIEASGFEKVEGLVTLSPLDNGTYEINGQTFDKVILSCGAWLGQTLEPLGFEVDVRPQKGQLRDYFFEGMDTGRLPVLMPEGELDVIPFAGGKISVGASHENDQGFDLTVDGTVLASLEEEAKTYFPDLS
;
A
#
# COMPACT_ATOMS: atom_id res chain seq x y z
N GLY A 1 15.63 19.07 -7.96
CA GLY A 1 15.09 17.72 -7.71
C GLY A 1 13.63 17.80 -7.35
N TYR A 2 12.92 16.73 -7.47
CA TYR A 2 11.52 16.66 -7.07
C TYR A 2 11.41 16.66 -5.55
N ASP A 3 10.27 17.13 -5.03
CA ASP A 3 9.93 16.93 -3.63
C ASP A 3 9.67 15.44 -3.38
N THR A 4 10.27 14.86 -2.35
CA THR A 4 10.13 13.47 -1.95
C THR A 4 9.64 13.34 -0.51
N SER A 5 9.05 14.40 0.05
CA SER A 5 8.53 14.43 1.42
C SER A 5 7.44 13.38 1.69
N PHE A 6 6.80 12.89 0.61
CA PHE A 6 5.83 11.81 0.66
C PHE A 6 6.44 10.43 0.98
N TYR A 7 7.76 10.27 0.87
CA TYR A 7 8.48 9.02 1.12
C TYR A 7 9.25 9.10 2.44
N ASP A 8 9.03 8.11 3.30
CA ASP A 8 9.74 8.01 4.57
C ASP A 8 10.18 6.55 4.83
N GLN A 9 11.49 6.35 4.92
CA GLN A 9 12.10 5.06 5.21
C GLN A 9 12.17 4.85 6.73
N SER A 10 11.03 4.53 7.33
CA SER A 10 10.89 4.32 8.77
C SER A 10 11.28 2.91 9.24
N GLY A 11 11.53 2.01 8.30
CA GLY A 11 11.68 0.59 8.57
C GLY A 11 10.35 -0.14 8.67
N VAL A 12 10.43 -1.47 8.75
CA VAL A 12 9.27 -2.35 8.96
C VAL A 12 9.57 -3.32 10.11
N ALA A 13 8.56 -3.54 10.96
CA ALA A 13 8.54 -4.54 12.03
C ALA A 13 7.59 -5.66 11.64
N LEU A 14 8.14 -6.80 11.23
CA LEU A 14 7.40 -8.00 10.83
C LEU A 14 7.18 -8.90 12.04
N LEU A 15 5.93 -9.27 12.32
CA LEU A 15 5.54 -10.11 13.43
C LEU A 15 5.23 -11.54 12.99
N LYS A 16 5.47 -12.48 13.88
CA LYS A 16 5.01 -13.86 13.78
C LYS A 16 4.45 -14.31 15.11
N LYS A 17 3.34 -15.04 15.10
CA LYS A 17 2.71 -15.62 16.28
C LYS A 17 3.58 -16.70 16.93
N ASP A 18 4.46 -17.31 16.15
CA ASP A 18 5.41 -18.34 16.60
C ASP A 18 6.84 -17.82 16.36
N ASP A 19 7.60 -17.69 17.43
CA ASP A 19 9.00 -17.26 17.42
C ASP A 19 9.91 -18.12 16.53
N ASN A 20 9.61 -19.41 16.39
CA ASN A 20 10.37 -20.27 15.48
C ASN A 20 10.19 -19.84 14.01
N LYS A 21 9.00 -19.35 13.65
CA LYS A 21 8.73 -18.81 12.31
C LYS A 21 9.47 -17.49 12.07
N LEU A 22 9.68 -16.70 13.11
CA LEU A 22 10.43 -15.44 13.02
C LEU A 22 11.89 -15.68 12.60
N GLY A 23 12.55 -16.69 13.18
CA GLY A 23 13.90 -17.11 12.79
C GLY A 23 13.97 -17.60 11.34
N GLY A 24 12.98 -18.35 10.88
CA GLY A 24 12.88 -18.78 9.49
C GLY A 24 12.67 -17.63 8.52
N LEU A 25 11.86 -16.63 8.92
CA LEU A 25 11.65 -15.41 8.12
C LEU A 25 12.96 -14.60 8.01
N TYR A 26 13.69 -14.46 9.11
CA TYR A 26 15.00 -13.80 9.10
C TYR A 26 15.97 -14.47 8.13
N GLN A 27 16.12 -15.81 8.22
CA GLN A 27 16.99 -16.55 7.33
C GLN A 27 16.58 -16.40 5.86
N HIS A 28 15.27 -16.46 5.57
CA HIS A 28 14.78 -16.26 4.21
C HIS A 28 15.12 -14.86 3.68
N ALA A 29 14.88 -13.82 4.48
CA ALA A 29 15.20 -12.45 4.10
C ALA A 29 16.72 -12.24 3.92
N GLU A 30 17.53 -12.82 4.79
CA GLU A 30 19.00 -12.75 4.73
C GLU A 30 19.55 -13.31 3.43
N THR A 31 18.98 -14.43 2.92
CA THR A 31 19.39 -14.99 1.62
C THR A 31 19.07 -14.11 0.42
N ARG A 32 18.19 -13.11 0.60
CA ARG A 32 17.80 -12.16 -0.46
C ARG A 32 18.58 -10.85 -0.44
N LEU A 33 19.38 -10.59 0.58
CA LEU A 33 20.10 -9.31 0.73
C LEU A 33 21.04 -9.00 -0.44
N GLU A 34 21.71 -10.00 -1.01
CA GLU A 34 22.60 -9.82 -2.17
C GLU A 34 21.81 -9.41 -3.43
N GLU A 35 20.63 -9.99 -3.64
CA GLU A 35 19.76 -9.70 -4.78
C GLU A 35 18.92 -8.43 -4.58
N SER A 36 18.63 -8.09 -3.33
CA SER A 36 17.73 -7.01 -2.93
C SER A 36 18.32 -6.20 -1.78
N PRO A 37 19.39 -5.43 -2.00
CA PRO A 37 20.04 -4.64 -0.94
C PRO A 37 19.12 -3.57 -0.34
N ILE A 38 18.01 -3.25 -1.00
CA ILE A 38 16.97 -2.33 -0.50
C ILE A 38 16.31 -2.84 0.78
N ILE A 39 16.37 -4.13 1.09
CA ILE A 39 15.88 -4.69 2.37
C ILE A 39 16.59 -4.00 3.55
N GLY A 40 17.83 -3.57 3.36
CA GLY A 40 18.60 -2.88 4.37
C GLY A 40 19.12 -3.80 5.47
N GLU A 41 19.33 -3.26 6.66
CA GLU A 41 19.76 -4.04 7.82
C GLU A 41 18.62 -4.88 8.38
N LEU A 42 18.90 -6.17 8.62
CA LEU A 42 18.00 -7.11 9.24
C LEU A 42 18.43 -7.38 10.68
N SER A 43 17.46 -7.38 11.60
CA SER A 43 17.72 -7.77 13.00
C SER A 43 16.45 -8.26 13.67
N ILE A 44 16.56 -9.28 14.52
CA ILE A 44 15.48 -9.65 15.44
C ILE A 44 15.63 -8.79 16.69
N LYS A 45 14.58 -8.03 17.01
CA LYS A 45 14.51 -7.09 18.13
C LYS A 45 13.45 -7.50 19.12
N ASN A 46 13.47 -6.91 20.32
CA ASN A 46 12.49 -7.14 21.37
C ASN A 46 11.39 -6.06 21.33
N ALA A 47 10.18 -6.41 21.76
CA ALA A 47 9.05 -5.49 21.88
C ALA A 47 9.37 -4.26 22.74
N ALA A 48 10.26 -4.38 23.72
CA ALA A 48 10.69 -3.27 24.56
C ALA A 48 11.34 -2.10 23.79
N ASP A 49 11.80 -2.33 22.55
CA ASP A 49 12.34 -1.30 21.67
C ASP A 49 11.22 -0.46 20.99
N LEU A 50 9.97 -0.93 21.07
CA LEU A 50 8.78 -0.29 20.49
C LEU A 50 7.65 -0.23 21.54
N PRO A 51 7.80 0.54 22.63
CA PRO A 51 6.86 0.54 23.76
C PRO A 51 5.45 1.03 23.42
N GLU A 52 5.27 1.68 22.27
CA GLU A 52 3.95 2.09 21.76
C GLU A 52 3.13 0.92 21.23
N PHE A 53 3.78 -0.18 20.88
CA PHE A 53 3.14 -1.38 20.37
C PHE A 53 3.11 -2.50 21.43
N THR A 54 2.11 -3.37 21.30
CA THR A 54 1.88 -4.52 22.20
C THR A 54 1.56 -5.78 21.40
N GLY A 55 1.26 -6.89 22.09
CA GLY A 55 0.77 -8.12 21.46
C GLY A 55 1.84 -9.02 20.84
N PHE A 56 3.12 -8.73 21.08
CA PHE A 56 4.24 -9.55 20.63
C PHE A 56 5.43 -9.41 21.59
N ASP A 57 6.35 -10.36 21.59
CA ASP A 57 7.57 -10.33 22.38
C ASP A 57 8.79 -9.89 21.53
N ARG A 58 8.84 -10.35 20.27
CA ARG A 58 9.92 -10.08 19.33
C ARG A 58 9.38 -9.79 17.93
N TYR A 59 10.19 -9.10 17.14
CA TYR A 59 9.89 -8.80 15.74
C TYR A 59 11.15 -8.85 14.88
N LEU A 60 10.96 -9.13 13.60
CA LEU A 60 12.01 -8.94 12.59
C LEU A 60 11.94 -7.50 12.09
N TYR A 61 13.01 -6.76 12.30
CA TYR A 61 13.18 -5.41 11.77
C TYR A 61 13.96 -5.45 10.47
N ALA A 62 13.46 -4.74 9.45
CA ALA A 62 14.17 -4.46 8.21
C ALA A 62 14.20 -2.94 7.97
N SER A 63 15.40 -2.36 7.94
CA SER A 63 15.57 -0.91 7.86
C SER A 63 15.18 -0.33 6.50
N GLY A 64 15.11 -1.15 5.44
CA GLY A 64 14.69 -0.74 4.11
C GLY A 64 13.16 -0.58 3.96
N GLY A 65 12.37 -0.99 4.95
CA GLY A 65 10.94 -0.74 4.96
C GLY A 65 10.62 0.75 4.91
N ALA A 66 9.58 1.12 4.17
CA ALA A 66 9.21 2.51 3.96
C ALA A 66 7.69 2.66 3.88
N ARG A 67 7.23 3.88 4.04
CA ARG A 67 5.84 4.29 3.84
C ARG A 67 5.77 5.45 2.86
N VAL A 68 4.63 5.60 2.21
CA VAL A 68 4.42 6.60 1.18
C VAL A 68 3.04 7.22 1.34
N GLU A 69 2.97 8.54 1.27
CA GLU A 69 1.70 9.26 1.05
C GLU A 69 1.33 9.18 -0.43
N GLY A 70 0.41 8.27 -0.77
CA GLY A 70 0.10 7.91 -2.16
C GLY A 70 -0.44 9.05 -3.01
N ALA A 71 -1.22 9.96 -2.42
CA ALA A 71 -1.75 11.12 -3.12
C ALA A 71 -0.63 12.10 -3.52
N GLU A 72 0.31 12.35 -2.63
CA GLU A 72 1.46 13.23 -2.88
C GLU A 72 2.41 12.61 -3.91
N LEU A 73 2.70 11.31 -3.79
CA LEU A 73 3.48 10.57 -4.80
C LEU A 73 2.84 10.71 -6.18
N THR A 74 1.54 10.47 -6.30
CA THR A 74 0.81 10.55 -7.57
C THR A 74 0.87 11.95 -8.15
N ALA A 75 0.65 12.99 -7.35
CA ALA A 75 0.74 14.37 -7.78
C ALA A 75 2.15 14.72 -8.29
N THR A 76 3.17 14.32 -7.55
CA THR A 76 4.58 14.54 -7.93
C THR A 76 4.94 13.84 -9.24
N LEU A 77 4.48 12.59 -9.44
CA LEU A 77 4.73 11.85 -10.68
C LEU A 77 4.04 12.49 -11.89
N ILE A 78 2.82 12.99 -11.73
CA ILE A 78 2.10 13.70 -12.77
C ILE A 78 2.84 14.98 -13.14
N GLU A 79 3.25 15.77 -12.17
CA GLU A 79 4.02 17.00 -12.39
C GLU A 79 5.37 16.68 -13.06
N ALA A 80 6.10 15.70 -12.55
CA ALA A 80 7.40 15.29 -13.07
C ALA A 80 7.35 14.76 -14.50
N SER A 81 6.24 14.14 -14.90
CA SER A 81 6.07 13.61 -16.25
C SER A 81 6.07 14.68 -17.33
N GLY A 82 5.64 15.90 -17.01
CA GLY A 82 5.46 16.98 -17.96
C GLY A 82 4.41 16.72 -19.04
N PHE A 83 3.60 15.65 -18.89
CA PHE A 83 2.54 15.32 -19.84
C PHE A 83 1.33 16.24 -19.66
N GLU A 84 0.67 16.51 -20.77
CA GLU A 84 -0.64 17.15 -20.73
C GLU A 84 -1.63 16.19 -20.05
N LYS A 85 -2.27 16.65 -18.99
CA LYS A 85 -3.31 15.90 -18.27
C LYS A 85 -4.68 16.32 -18.79
N VAL A 86 -5.43 15.37 -19.32
CA VAL A 86 -6.84 15.55 -19.70
C VAL A 86 -7.70 14.67 -18.80
N GLU A 87 -8.67 15.29 -18.13
CA GLU A 87 -9.64 14.57 -17.28
C GLU A 87 -10.93 14.32 -18.05
N GLY A 88 -11.46 13.11 -17.92
CA GLY A 88 -12.74 12.74 -18.52
C GLY A 88 -12.87 11.26 -18.81
N LEU A 89 -14.06 10.90 -19.24
CA LEU A 89 -14.32 9.56 -19.74
C LEU A 89 -13.64 9.39 -21.10
N VAL A 90 -12.84 8.33 -21.22
CA VAL A 90 -12.11 8.01 -22.45
C VAL A 90 -12.86 6.96 -23.25
N THR A 91 -13.10 7.24 -24.53
CA THR A 91 -13.51 6.25 -25.51
C THR A 91 -12.31 5.91 -26.39
N LEU A 92 -11.92 4.64 -26.41
CA LEU A 92 -10.81 4.11 -27.18
C LEU A 92 -11.34 3.24 -28.31
N SER A 93 -10.93 3.52 -29.55
CA SER A 93 -11.28 2.73 -30.73
C SER A 93 -10.05 2.41 -31.57
N PRO A 94 -9.83 1.14 -31.96
CA PRO A 94 -8.80 0.80 -32.93
C PRO A 94 -9.23 1.27 -34.33
N LEU A 95 -8.27 1.71 -35.15
CA LEU A 95 -8.47 2.09 -36.54
C LEU A 95 -7.83 1.07 -37.48
N ASP A 96 -8.37 0.94 -38.71
CA ASP A 96 -7.91 -0.05 -39.70
C ASP A 96 -6.44 0.10 -40.13
N ASN A 97 -5.86 1.28 -39.92
CA ASN A 97 -4.45 1.56 -40.21
C ASN A 97 -3.47 1.18 -39.08
N GLY A 98 -3.96 0.55 -38.01
CA GLY A 98 -3.15 0.16 -36.85
C GLY A 98 -2.88 1.27 -35.85
N THR A 99 -3.55 2.42 -35.99
CA THR A 99 -3.55 3.49 -34.98
C THR A 99 -4.80 3.38 -34.08
N TYR A 100 -4.91 4.26 -33.10
CA TYR A 100 -6.02 4.30 -32.14
C TYR A 100 -6.63 5.69 -32.09
N GLU A 101 -7.94 5.77 -31.97
CA GLU A 101 -8.64 7.00 -31.69
C GLU A 101 -9.01 7.08 -30.22
N ILE A 102 -8.71 8.20 -29.58
CA ILE A 102 -9.14 8.53 -28.21
C ILE A 102 -9.84 9.89 -28.27
N ASN A 103 -11.13 9.91 -28.00
CA ASN A 103 -11.94 11.14 -27.95
C ASN A 103 -11.78 12.02 -29.22
N GLY A 104 -11.71 11.39 -30.39
CA GLY A 104 -11.56 12.08 -31.68
C GLY A 104 -10.13 12.47 -32.07
N GLN A 105 -9.13 12.11 -31.29
CA GLN A 105 -7.71 12.27 -31.60
C GLN A 105 -7.05 10.93 -31.91
N THR A 106 -6.17 10.91 -32.93
CA THR A 106 -5.48 9.70 -33.37
C THR A 106 -4.09 9.58 -32.76
N PHE A 107 -3.77 8.38 -32.30
CA PHE A 107 -2.48 8.04 -31.67
C PHE A 107 -1.90 6.76 -32.26
N ASP A 108 -0.57 6.72 -32.46
CA ASP A 108 0.13 5.53 -32.95
C ASP A 108 0.21 4.42 -31.90
N LYS A 109 0.25 4.80 -30.61
CA LYS A 109 0.37 3.88 -29.48
C LYS A 109 -0.43 4.38 -28.29
N VAL A 110 -1.03 3.45 -27.56
CA VAL A 110 -1.75 3.73 -26.32
C VAL A 110 -1.23 2.81 -25.23
N ILE A 111 -0.99 3.37 -24.04
CA ILE A 111 -0.63 2.61 -22.84
C ILE A 111 -1.83 2.68 -21.89
N LEU A 112 -2.35 1.51 -21.55
CA LEU A 112 -3.47 1.38 -20.62
C LEU A 112 -2.94 1.10 -19.20
N SER A 113 -3.14 2.04 -18.29
CA SER A 113 -2.78 1.93 -16.87
C SER A 113 -4.04 2.08 -16.00
N CYS A 114 -5.10 1.35 -16.36
CA CYS A 114 -6.46 1.55 -15.82
C CYS A 114 -6.70 0.79 -14.51
N GLY A 115 -5.70 0.13 -13.92
CA GLY A 115 -5.86 -0.62 -12.68
C GLY A 115 -7.03 -1.61 -12.76
N ALA A 116 -7.94 -1.55 -11.79
CA ALA A 116 -9.10 -2.44 -11.70
C ALA A 116 -10.08 -2.32 -12.89
N TRP A 117 -10.06 -1.21 -13.62
CA TRP A 117 -10.91 -0.99 -14.81
C TRP A 117 -10.33 -1.56 -16.11
N LEU A 118 -9.16 -2.21 -16.07
CA LEU A 118 -8.50 -2.70 -17.28
C LEU A 118 -9.38 -3.69 -18.06
N GLY A 119 -10.08 -4.60 -17.38
CA GLY A 119 -11.01 -5.54 -18.01
C GLY A 119 -12.11 -4.82 -18.80
N GLN A 120 -12.77 -3.86 -18.17
CA GLN A 120 -13.84 -3.07 -18.80
C GLN A 120 -13.32 -2.23 -19.98
N THR A 121 -12.08 -1.76 -19.92
CA THR A 121 -11.47 -0.98 -20.98
C THR A 121 -11.10 -1.84 -22.19
N LEU A 122 -10.72 -3.08 -21.98
CA LEU A 122 -10.24 -4.00 -23.02
C LEU A 122 -11.35 -4.84 -23.66
N GLU A 123 -12.44 -5.12 -22.95
CA GLU A 123 -13.56 -5.92 -23.44
C GLU A 123 -14.11 -5.40 -24.79
N PRO A 124 -14.39 -4.10 -24.98
CA PRO A 124 -14.86 -3.55 -26.26
C PRO A 124 -13.85 -3.70 -27.40
N LEU A 125 -12.57 -3.92 -27.10
CA LEU A 125 -11.48 -4.13 -28.05
C LEU A 125 -11.27 -5.61 -28.39
N GLY A 126 -12.09 -6.52 -27.81
CA GLY A 126 -12.02 -7.95 -28.04
C GLY A 126 -10.91 -8.67 -27.24
N PHE A 127 -10.38 -8.06 -26.17
CA PHE A 127 -9.42 -8.69 -25.28
C PHE A 127 -10.07 -9.07 -23.96
N GLU A 128 -9.75 -10.28 -23.50
CA GLU A 128 -10.12 -10.75 -22.16
C GLU A 128 -8.87 -10.76 -21.26
N VAL A 129 -9.01 -10.18 -20.06
CA VAL A 129 -7.97 -10.18 -19.02
C VAL A 129 -8.58 -10.52 -17.68
N ASP A 130 -7.91 -11.35 -16.89
CA ASP A 130 -8.36 -11.70 -15.54
C ASP A 130 -7.84 -10.68 -14.53
N VAL A 131 -8.34 -9.45 -14.65
CA VAL A 131 -8.13 -8.36 -13.69
C VAL A 131 -9.47 -8.04 -13.07
N ARG A 132 -9.57 -8.22 -11.76
CA ARG A 132 -10.81 -8.01 -10.99
C ARG A 132 -10.60 -6.93 -9.94
N PRO A 133 -11.62 -6.08 -9.70
CA PRO A 133 -11.56 -5.15 -8.60
C PRO A 133 -11.56 -5.89 -7.26
N GLN A 134 -10.76 -5.40 -6.31
CA GLN A 134 -10.80 -5.82 -4.92
C GLN A 134 -11.00 -4.56 -4.08
N LYS A 135 -12.04 -4.53 -3.27
CA LYS A 135 -12.31 -3.43 -2.35
C LYS A 135 -11.40 -3.56 -1.13
N GLY A 136 -10.77 -2.47 -0.75
CA GLY A 136 -10.00 -2.34 0.49
C GLY A 136 -10.51 -1.18 1.31
N GLN A 137 -10.70 -1.40 2.60
CA GLN A 137 -11.05 -0.36 3.55
C GLN A 137 -9.92 -0.18 4.55
N LEU A 138 -9.62 1.06 4.88
CA LEU A 138 -8.65 1.44 5.91
C LEU A 138 -9.22 2.58 6.73
N ARG A 139 -8.63 2.83 7.90
CA ARG A 139 -8.99 3.93 8.76
C ARG A 139 -7.77 4.68 9.25
N ASP A 140 -7.85 6.01 9.20
CA ASP A 140 -6.84 6.90 9.77
C ASP A 140 -7.25 7.35 11.17
N TYR A 141 -6.28 7.32 12.10
CA TYR A 141 -6.38 7.83 13.45
C TYR A 141 -5.36 8.95 13.65
N PHE A 142 -5.70 9.93 14.49
CA PHE A 142 -4.83 11.07 14.74
C PHE A 142 -4.62 11.26 16.24
N PHE A 143 -3.35 11.23 16.67
CA PHE A 143 -2.92 11.33 18.05
C PHE A 143 -2.16 12.64 18.25
N GLU A 144 -2.80 13.61 18.89
CA GLU A 144 -2.20 14.91 19.17
C GLU A 144 -0.98 14.76 20.11
N GLY A 145 0.15 15.33 19.70
CA GLY A 145 1.37 15.31 20.50
C GLY A 145 2.18 14.02 20.47
N MET A 146 1.72 12.97 19.77
CA MET A 146 2.48 11.74 19.61
C MET A 146 3.46 11.85 18.43
N ASP A 147 4.73 11.50 18.65
CA ASP A 147 5.71 11.36 17.58
C ASP A 147 5.61 9.98 16.93
N THR A 148 4.64 9.82 16.05
CA THR A 148 4.43 8.58 15.29
C THR A 148 5.39 8.44 14.13
N GLY A 149 6.01 9.53 13.69
CA GLY A 149 6.93 9.55 12.55
C GLY A 149 8.16 8.65 12.71
N ARG A 150 8.62 8.42 13.95
CA ARG A 150 9.76 7.56 14.24
C ARG A 150 9.45 6.05 14.27
N LEU A 151 8.17 5.69 14.28
CA LEU A 151 7.73 4.30 14.40
C LEU A 151 7.82 3.59 13.04
N PRO A 152 8.28 2.32 13.00
CA PRO A 152 8.26 1.52 11.79
C PRO A 152 6.83 1.14 11.41
N VAL A 153 6.63 0.75 10.17
CA VAL A 153 5.40 0.04 9.76
C VAL A 153 5.35 -1.29 10.50
N LEU A 154 4.24 -1.56 11.19
CA LEU A 154 4.02 -2.84 11.87
C LEU A 154 3.18 -3.76 10.97
N MET A 155 3.72 -4.93 10.68
CA MET A 155 3.09 -5.95 9.83
C MET A 155 2.88 -7.24 10.62
N PRO A 156 1.73 -7.41 11.28
CA PRO A 156 1.35 -8.65 11.92
C PRO A 156 1.19 -9.81 10.92
N GLU A 157 1.06 -11.02 11.42
CA GLU A 157 0.71 -12.16 10.58
C GLU A 157 -0.78 -12.07 10.19
N GLY A 158 -1.05 -11.88 8.91
CA GLY A 158 -2.40 -11.67 8.36
C GLY A 158 -2.40 -10.59 7.29
N GLU A 159 -3.51 -9.89 7.17
CA GLU A 159 -3.72 -8.84 6.16
C GLU A 159 -3.68 -7.42 6.75
N LEU A 160 -3.65 -7.32 8.08
CA LEU A 160 -3.62 -6.05 8.79
C LEU A 160 -2.21 -5.46 8.79
N ASP A 161 -2.10 -4.19 8.46
CA ASP A 161 -0.93 -3.37 8.71
C ASP A 161 -1.29 -2.19 9.62
N VAL A 162 -0.38 -1.80 10.50
CA VAL A 162 -0.44 -0.56 11.28
C VAL A 162 0.67 0.35 10.77
N ILE A 163 0.28 1.44 10.13
CA ILE A 163 1.18 2.31 9.37
C ILE A 163 1.23 3.69 10.04
N PRO A 164 2.22 3.95 10.92
CA PRO A 164 2.40 5.26 11.49
C PRO A 164 2.96 6.23 10.44
N PHE A 165 2.45 7.44 10.40
CA PHE A 165 2.98 8.58 9.62
C PHE A 165 3.42 9.70 10.56
N ALA A 166 4.14 10.68 10.07
CA ALA A 166 4.49 11.86 10.83
C ALA A 166 3.23 12.65 11.27
N GLY A 167 3.37 13.44 12.34
CA GLY A 167 2.29 14.30 12.80
C GLY A 167 1.16 13.60 13.57
N GLY A 168 1.42 12.41 14.14
CA GLY A 168 0.44 11.71 14.96
C GLY A 168 -0.55 10.85 14.18
N LYS A 169 -0.41 10.75 12.85
CA LYS A 169 -1.30 9.92 12.03
C LYS A 169 -0.88 8.45 12.08
N ILE A 170 -1.86 7.56 12.27
CA ILE A 170 -1.71 6.11 12.12
C ILE A 170 -2.82 5.61 11.21
N SER A 171 -2.45 4.98 10.11
CA SER A 171 -3.38 4.26 9.21
C SER A 171 -3.43 2.79 9.59
N VAL A 172 -4.64 2.25 9.66
CA VAL A 172 -4.90 0.84 9.99
C VAL A 172 -5.69 0.21 8.84
N GLY A 173 -5.22 -0.88 8.31
CA GLY A 173 -5.83 -1.57 7.17
C GLY A 173 -4.85 -2.49 6.46
N ALA A 174 -5.28 -3.09 5.38
CA ALA A 174 -6.57 -2.89 4.79
C ALA A 174 -7.39 -4.18 4.81
N SER A 175 -8.71 -4.05 4.63
CA SER A 175 -9.51 -5.22 4.28
C SER A 175 -9.23 -5.66 2.84
N HIS A 176 -9.50 -6.92 2.54
CA HIS A 176 -9.41 -7.50 1.20
C HIS A 176 -10.76 -8.13 0.83
N GLU A 177 -11.65 -7.31 0.29
CA GLU A 177 -13.03 -7.70 0.01
C GLU A 177 -13.17 -8.04 -1.47
N ASN A 178 -13.20 -9.33 -1.77
CA ASN A 178 -13.45 -9.84 -3.11
C ASN A 178 -14.95 -9.74 -3.46
N ASP A 179 -15.24 -9.76 -4.76
CA ASP A 179 -16.60 -9.81 -5.31
C ASP A 179 -17.50 -8.61 -4.96
N GLN A 180 -16.94 -7.50 -4.49
CA GLN A 180 -17.66 -6.24 -4.26
C GLN A 180 -17.74 -5.35 -5.51
N GLY A 181 -17.11 -5.75 -6.61
CA GLY A 181 -17.04 -4.93 -7.81
C GLY A 181 -16.42 -3.57 -7.53
N PHE A 182 -17.10 -2.51 -7.98
CA PHE A 182 -16.68 -1.12 -7.78
C PHE A 182 -17.51 -0.41 -6.69
N ASP A 183 -18.11 -1.16 -5.76
CA ASP A 183 -18.82 -0.56 -4.64
C ASP A 183 -17.85 0.10 -3.64
N LEU A 184 -17.97 1.42 -3.49
CA LEU A 184 -17.17 2.23 -2.57
C LEU A 184 -17.91 2.54 -1.27
N THR A 185 -19.06 1.91 -1.01
CA THR A 185 -19.81 2.10 0.23
C THR A 185 -18.98 1.61 1.42
N VAL A 186 -18.83 2.47 2.42
CA VAL A 186 -18.08 2.12 3.64
C VAL A 186 -18.88 1.12 4.47
N ASP A 187 -18.27 -0.01 4.82
CA ASP A 187 -18.83 -0.99 5.75
C ASP A 187 -18.26 -0.78 7.15
N GLY A 188 -19.09 -0.24 8.04
CA GLY A 188 -18.70 0.02 9.42
C GLY A 188 -18.36 -1.25 10.22
N THR A 189 -18.89 -2.41 9.84
CA THR A 189 -18.60 -3.69 10.50
C THR A 189 -17.18 -4.15 10.18
N VAL A 190 -16.78 -4.02 8.92
CA VAL A 190 -15.41 -4.32 8.47
C VAL A 190 -14.41 -3.41 9.16
N LEU A 191 -14.67 -2.10 9.20
CA LEU A 191 -13.80 -1.15 9.90
C LEU A 191 -13.70 -1.43 11.39
N ALA A 192 -14.80 -1.78 12.06
CA ALA A 192 -14.78 -2.15 13.47
C ALA A 192 -13.95 -3.42 13.73
N SER A 193 -14.01 -4.41 12.84
CA SER A 193 -13.19 -5.62 12.93
C SER A 193 -11.70 -5.32 12.80
N LEU A 194 -11.32 -4.47 11.83
CA LEU A 194 -9.93 -4.01 11.66
C LEU A 194 -9.43 -3.25 12.89
N GLU A 195 -10.27 -2.38 13.47
CA GLU A 195 -9.94 -1.64 14.69
C GLU A 195 -9.70 -2.57 15.88
N GLU A 196 -10.57 -3.55 16.12
CA GLU A 196 -10.42 -4.51 17.21
C GLU A 196 -9.16 -5.37 17.05
N GLU A 197 -8.83 -5.78 15.83
CA GLU A 197 -7.58 -6.48 15.56
C GLU A 197 -6.36 -5.58 15.82
N ALA A 198 -6.40 -4.34 15.34
CA ALA A 198 -5.32 -3.38 15.49
C ALA A 198 -5.07 -2.98 16.94
N LYS A 199 -6.10 -2.92 17.79
CA LYS A 199 -5.97 -2.67 19.23
C LYS A 199 -5.13 -3.72 19.97
N THR A 200 -5.00 -4.92 19.42
CA THR A 200 -4.07 -5.93 19.92
C THR A 200 -2.62 -5.44 19.87
N TYR A 201 -2.31 -4.64 18.86
CA TYR A 201 -0.94 -4.16 18.60
C TYR A 201 -0.75 -2.69 18.98
N PHE A 202 -1.79 -1.89 18.94
CA PHE A 202 -1.77 -0.48 19.30
C PHE A 202 -3.02 -0.15 20.14
N PRO A 203 -2.95 -0.33 21.49
CA PRO A 203 -4.12 -0.23 22.36
C PRO A 203 -4.79 1.16 22.40
N ASP A 204 -4.05 2.20 22.08
CA ASP A 204 -4.55 3.59 22.13
C ASP A 204 -5.49 3.95 20.97
N LEU A 205 -5.74 3.01 20.02
CA LEU A 205 -6.76 3.17 19.00
C LEU A 205 -8.16 3.20 19.62
N SER A 206 -8.75 4.37 19.74
CA SER A 206 -10.09 4.56 20.33
C SER A 206 -10.79 5.79 19.77
#